data_ef193e8c0b5c047693d105f3e01f5e53
#
_entry.id   ef193e8c0b5c047693d105f3e01f5e53
#
_cell.length_a   1.000
_cell.length_b   1.000
_cell.length_c   1.000
_cell.angle_alpha   90.00
_cell.angle_beta   90.00
_cell.angle_gamma   90.00
#
_symmetry.space_group_name_H-M   'P 1'
#
loop_
_entity.id
_entity.type
_entity.pdbx_description
1 polymer ?
#
loop_
_entity_poly.entity_id
_entity_poly.type
_entity_poly.pdbx_seq_one_letter_code
_entity_poly.pdbx_strand_id
1 'polypeptide(L)'
;MNMPTFLWRIDFRVPKAHREVFEDTLEPYCLALTSFEDEKANEWMIEGFTATEPDSSGITNKLERISAECGISTPKIIFDLVPPKNWLAENLMDFPPIQIGRYYIHGSHLNPKARGGMIQLELDSGSAFGSGEHATTEGCLRAMEHLARQFGFKNILDMGCGSGILAMAAAKTWRRPVIASDIDDEATRVTINNANKNGLKGLIRATCGMGYSSELVRNNAPYDLILCNILANPLVQMAGDISRHLSNDPTRRQFVILSGLLERDGNRVIAAHRARGLHLYNKIIINGWMILVMTR
;
A
#
# COMPACT_ATOMS: atom_id res chain seq x y z
N MET A 1 -13.43 19.55 4.30
CA MET A 1 -14.68 19.10 4.94
C MET A 1 -14.32 18.54 6.30
N ASN A 2 -14.93 19.04 7.39
CA ASN A 2 -14.73 18.44 8.71
C ASN A 2 -15.28 17.01 8.69
N MET A 3 -14.45 16.02 8.99
CA MET A 3 -14.94 14.66 9.20
C MET A 3 -15.97 14.65 10.35
N PRO A 4 -17.06 13.89 10.23
CA PRO A 4 -18.04 13.79 11.29
C PRO A 4 -17.38 13.22 12.55
N THR A 5 -17.71 13.77 13.70
CA THR A 5 -17.15 13.41 15.01
C THR A 5 -17.54 11.98 15.44
N PHE A 6 -18.53 11.37 14.78
CA PHE A 6 -19.05 10.03 15.03
C PHE A 6 -19.43 9.39 13.69
N LEU A 7 -19.25 8.07 13.61
CA LEU A 7 -19.74 7.26 12.50
C LEU A 7 -20.70 6.21 13.06
N TRP A 8 -21.71 5.86 12.29
CA TRP A 8 -22.52 4.68 12.56
C TRP A 8 -21.98 3.50 11.78
N ARG A 9 -21.95 2.34 12.44
CA ARG A 9 -21.58 1.06 11.83
C ARG A 9 -22.83 0.20 11.69
N ILE A 10 -22.95 -0.46 10.55
CA ILE A 10 -23.97 -1.45 10.23
C ILE A 10 -23.21 -2.73 9.94
N ASP A 11 -23.39 -3.75 10.76
CA ASP A 11 -22.68 -5.02 10.53
C ASP A 11 -23.64 -6.22 10.63
N PHE A 12 -23.36 -7.23 9.79
CA PHE A 12 -24.07 -8.49 9.76
C PHE A 12 -23.23 -9.56 9.04
N ARG A 13 -23.64 -10.84 9.21
CA ARG A 13 -22.96 -11.98 8.59
C ARG A 13 -23.85 -12.65 7.57
N VAL A 14 -23.26 -13.09 6.45
CA VAL A 14 -23.96 -13.78 5.37
C VAL A 14 -23.14 -14.97 4.88
N PRO A 15 -23.81 -16.05 4.37
CA PRO A 15 -23.11 -17.15 3.72
C PRO A 15 -22.30 -16.67 2.51
N LYS A 16 -21.15 -17.27 2.27
CA LYS A 16 -20.19 -16.91 1.20
C LYS A 16 -20.84 -16.74 -0.18
N ALA A 17 -21.80 -17.58 -0.51
CA ALA A 17 -22.48 -17.56 -1.80
C ALA A 17 -23.33 -16.28 -2.06
N HIS A 18 -23.67 -15.53 -1.02
CA HIS A 18 -24.56 -14.39 -1.12
C HIS A 18 -23.89 -13.03 -0.81
N ARG A 19 -22.57 -13.01 -0.58
CA ARG A 19 -21.83 -11.79 -0.23
C ARG A 19 -22.15 -10.63 -1.15
N GLU A 20 -21.96 -10.79 -2.45
CA GLU A 20 -22.06 -9.71 -3.44
C GLU A 20 -23.43 -9.03 -3.43
N VAL A 21 -24.52 -9.82 -3.39
CA VAL A 21 -25.87 -9.25 -3.42
C VAL A 21 -26.19 -8.44 -2.15
N PHE A 22 -25.62 -8.83 -1.01
CA PHE A 22 -25.79 -8.09 0.24
C PHE A 22 -24.89 -6.84 0.30
N GLU A 23 -23.68 -6.90 -0.25
CA GLU A 23 -22.80 -5.74 -0.44
C GLU A 23 -23.48 -4.69 -1.33
N ASP A 24 -23.94 -5.08 -2.52
CA ASP A 24 -24.63 -4.22 -3.48
C ASP A 24 -25.90 -3.58 -2.88
N THR A 25 -26.57 -4.32 -1.99
CA THR A 25 -27.78 -3.81 -1.31
C THR A 25 -27.46 -2.74 -0.27
N LEU A 26 -26.34 -2.90 0.45
CA LEU A 26 -25.94 -1.98 1.52
C LEU A 26 -25.15 -0.78 1.01
N GLU A 27 -24.34 -0.95 -0.05
CA GLU A 27 -23.42 0.07 -0.59
C GLU A 27 -24.06 1.46 -0.78
N PRO A 28 -25.30 1.61 -1.33
CA PRO A 28 -25.91 2.92 -1.54
C PRO A 28 -26.18 3.71 -0.25
N TYR A 29 -26.16 3.07 0.90
CA TYR A 29 -26.43 3.69 2.22
C TYR A 29 -25.15 4.05 2.97
N CYS A 30 -23.98 3.64 2.47
CA CYS A 30 -22.70 3.72 3.18
C CYS A 30 -21.75 4.70 2.53
N LEU A 31 -20.96 5.38 3.35
CA LEU A 31 -19.77 6.14 2.92
C LEU A 31 -18.61 5.21 2.58
N ALA A 32 -18.53 4.10 3.31
CA ALA A 32 -17.54 3.06 3.10
C ALA A 32 -18.18 1.71 3.46
N LEU A 33 -17.78 0.68 2.73
CA LEU A 33 -18.20 -0.70 2.96
C LEU A 33 -16.97 -1.59 2.92
N THR A 34 -16.89 -2.54 3.84
CA THR A 34 -15.80 -3.52 3.92
C THR A 34 -16.37 -4.88 4.26
N SER A 35 -15.71 -5.94 3.84
CA SER A 35 -16.12 -7.30 4.13
C SER A 35 -14.93 -8.20 4.42
N PHE A 36 -15.10 -9.11 5.37
CA PHE A 36 -14.07 -10.03 5.85
C PHE A 36 -14.58 -11.46 5.82
N GLU A 37 -13.77 -12.37 5.30
CA GLU A 37 -14.11 -13.80 5.28
C GLU A 37 -13.81 -14.43 6.65
N ASP A 38 -14.81 -15.11 7.22
CA ASP A 38 -14.61 -16.03 8.35
C ASP A 38 -14.52 -17.45 7.77
N GLU A 39 -13.30 -17.88 7.46
CA GLU A 39 -13.05 -19.22 6.88
C GLU A 39 -13.60 -20.37 7.73
N LYS A 40 -13.66 -20.20 9.07
CA LYS A 40 -14.14 -21.25 9.98
C LYS A 40 -15.65 -21.39 9.94
N ALA A 41 -16.36 -20.28 9.80
CA ALA A 41 -17.81 -20.25 9.72
C ALA A 41 -18.35 -20.41 8.27
N ASN A 42 -17.49 -20.28 7.25
CA ASN A 42 -17.87 -20.18 5.82
C ASN A 42 -18.87 -19.04 5.58
N GLU A 43 -18.66 -17.93 6.28
CA GLU A 43 -19.48 -16.73 6.24
C GLU A 43 -18.62 -15.51 5.94
N TRP A 44 -19.26 -14.45 5.47
CA TRP A 44 -18.68 -13.13 5.35
C TRP A 44 -19.32 -12.18 6.35
N MET A 45 -18.46 -11.46 7.07
CA MET A 45 -18.86 -10.29 7.84
C MET A 45 -18.86 -9.10 6.90
N ILE A 46 -19.98 -8.40 6.79
CA ILE A 46 -20.14 -7.16 6.01
C ILE A 46 -20.29 -6.01 7.00
N GLU A 47 -19.47 -4.97 6.86
CA GLU A 47 -19.51 -3.77 7.67
C GLU A 47 -19.66 -2.53 6.77
N GLY A 48 -20.73 -1.76 7.00
CA GLY A 48 -20.99 -0.48 6.35
C GLY A 48 -20.85 0.68 7.33
N PHE A 49 -20.31 1.82 6.90
CA PHE A 49 -20.16 3.01 7.72
C PHE A 49 -20.93 4.19 7.15
N THR A 50 -21.67 4.93 8.00
CA THR A 50 -22.44 6.11 7.61
C THR A 50 -22.07 7.32 8.48
N ALA A 51 -22.18 8.56 7.93
CA ALA A 51 -21.88 9.78 8.67
C ALA A 51 -23.04 10.24 9.57
N THR A 52 -24.24 9.77 9.28
CA THR A 52 -25.47 10.11 10.01
C THR A 52 -26.14 8.82 10.47
N GLU A 53 -27.04 8.95 11.44
CA GLU A 53 -27.83 7.80 11.90
C GLU A 53 -28.55 7.13 10.71
N PRO A 54 -28.33 5.82 10.49
CA PRO A 54 -28.94 5.12 9.37
C PRO A 54 -30.42 4.86 9.61
N ASP A 55 -31.21 4.84 8.53
CA ASP A 55 -32.59 4.34 8.58
C ASP A 55 -32.56 2.80 8.82
N SER A 56 -32.44 2.42 10.08
CA SER A 56 -32.33 1.02 10.49
C SER A 56 -33.53 0.20 10.02
N SER A 57 -34.73 0.78 10.04
CA SER A 57 -35.96 0.08 9.59
C SER A 57 -35.98 -0.14 8.08
N GLY A 58 -35.61 0.87 7.29
CA GLY A 58 -35.55 0.77 5.83
C GLY A 58 -34.47 -0.20 5.35
N ILE A 59 -33.30 -0.18 5.99
CA ILE A 59 -32.21 -1.10 5.68
C ILE A 59 -32.58 -2.53 6.06
N THR A 60 -33.13 -2.75 7.26
CA THR A 60 -33.57 -4.08 7.71
C THR A 60 -34.60 -4.66 6.75
N ASN A 61 -35.65 -3.91 6.38
CA ASN A 61 -36.67 -4.40 5.45
C ASN A 61 -36.09 -4.80 4.08
N LYS A 62 -35.08 -4.08 3.59
CA LYS A 62 -34.40 -4.44 2.33
C LYS A 62 -33.60 -5.72 2.46
N LEU A 63 -32.81 -5.86 3.53
CA LEU A 63 -32.02 -7.05 3.77
C LEU A 63 -32.91 -8.28 4.04
N GLU A 64 -34.07 -8.12 4.69
CA GLU A 64 -35.09 -9.17 4.83
C GLU A 64 -35.60 -9.64 3.46
N ARG A 65 -35.94 -8.68 2.58
CA ARG A 65 -36.40 -9.03 1.24
C ARG A 65 -35.34 -9.78 0.44
N ILE A 66 -34.13 -9.32 0.44
CA ILE A 66 -33.00 -10.01 -0.25
C ILE A 66 -32.75 -11.39 0.36
N SER A 67 -32.85 -11.53 1.68
CA SER A 67 -32.73 -12.84 2.35
C SER A 67 -33.76 -13.82 1.87
N ALA A 68 -35.03 -13.37 1.75
CA ALA A 68 -36.14 -14.19 1.22
C ALA A 68 -35.89 -14.58 -0.25
N GLU A 69 -35.42 -13.64 -1.08
CA GLU A 69 -35.07 -13.90 -2.49
C GLU A 69 -33.93 -14.91 -2.62
N CYS A 70 -32.95 -14.86 -1.71
CA CYS A 70 -31.82 -15.78 -1.65
C CYS A 70 -32.15 -17.12 -0.96
N GLY A 71 -33.32 -17.26 -0.35
CA GLY A 71 -33.72 -18.48 0.37
C GLY A 71 -32.95 -18.72 1.67
N ILE A 72 -32.45 -17.67 2.31
CA ILE A 72 -31.71 -17.75 3.58
C ILE A 72 -32.48 -17.03 4.70
N SER A 73 -32.14 -17.33 5.94
CA SER A 73 -32.63 -16.57 7.09
C SER A 73 -32.06 -15.15 7.09
N THR A 74 -32.86 -14.16 7.48
CA THR A 74 -32.39 -12.81 7.64
C THR A 74 -31.23 -12.73 8.63
N PRO A 75 -30.09 -12.13 8.27
CA PRO A 75 -28.97 -11.99 9.18
C PRO A 75 -29.34 -11.08 10.36
N LYS A 76 -28.69 -11.31 11.50
CA LYS A 76 -28.78 -10.38 12.63
C LYS A 76 -28.01 -9.12 12.28
N ILE A 77 -28.72 -8.00 12.09
CA ILE A 77 -28.11 -6.72 11.76
C ILE A 77 -27.85 -5.95 13.05
N ILE A 78 -26.65 -5.41 13.18
CA ILE A 78 -26.25 -4.59 14.33
C ILE A 78 -26.01 -3.17 13.82
N PHE A 79 -26.59 -2.19 14.53
CA PHE A 79 -26.41 -0.76 14.26
C PHE A 79 -25.76 -0.15 15.49
N ASP A 80 -24.49 0.21 15.40
CA ASP A 80 -23.73 0.76 16.50
C ASP A 80 -23.22 2.16 16.17
N LEU A 81 -23.31 3.05 17.15
CA LEU A 81 -22.58 4.31 17.09
C LEU A 81 -21.10 4.04 17.40
N VAL A 82 -20.26 4.23 16.41
CA VAL A 82 -18.80 4.12 16.59
C VAL A 82 -18.34 5.47 17.12
N PRO A 83 -17.97 5.57 18.41
CA PRO A 83 -17.38 6.80 18.93
C PRO A 83 -16.11 7.08 18.12
N PRO A 84 -15.60 8.31 18.12
CA PRO A 84 -14.31 8.61 17.54
C PRO A 84 -13.27 7.80 18.32
N LYS A 85 -13.15 6.54 17.95
CA LYS A 85 -12.08 5.71 18.42
C LYS A 85 -10.81 6.32 17.89
N ASN A 86 -9.85 6.42 18.76
CA ASN A 86 -8.50 6.76 18.35
C ASN A 86 -7.94 5.51 17.62
N TRP A 87 -8.44 5.28 16.38
CA TRP A 87 -8.02 4.18 15.49
C TRP A 87 -6.49 4.10 15.40
N LEU A 88 -5.84 5.27 15.56
CA LEU A 88 -4.40 5.31 15.67
C LEU A 88 -3.89 4.58 16.93
N ALA A 89 -4.54 4.75 18.08
CA ALA A 89 -4.02 4.17 19.33
C ALA A 89 -4.30 2.66 19.44
N GLU A 90 -5.44 2.18 18.93
CA GLU A 90 -5.75 0.73 18.97
C GLU A 90 -5.01 -0.04 17.88
N ASN A 91 -4.92 0.49 16.65
CA ASN A 91 -4.10 -0.11 15.60
C ASN A 91 -2.59 -0.05 15.90
N LEU A 92 -2.14 0.90 16.73
CA LEU A 92 -0.74 0.96 17.18
C LEU A 92 -0.39 -0.20 18.12
N MET A 93 -1.35 -0.70 18.91
CA MET A 93 -1.11 -1.83 19.83
C MET A 93 -1.09 -3.19 19.13
N ASP A 94 -1.75 -3.32 17.98
CA ASP A 94 -1.92 -4.58 17.26
C ASP A 94 -0.93 -4.78 16.09
N PHE A 95 0.02 -3.85 15.89
CA PHE A 95 1.02 -3.98 14.84
C PHE A 95 2.27 -4.69 15.38
N PRO A 96 2.35 -6.03 15.25
CA PRO A 96 3.55 -6.77 15.65
C PRO A 96 4.73 -6.35 14.78
N PRO A 97 5.94 -6.30 15.33
CA PRO A 97 7.10 -5.98 14.54
C PRO A 97 7.34 -7.03 13.46
N ILE A 98 7.62 -6.58 12.25
CA ILE A 98 7.83 -7.42 11.07
C ILE A 98 9.31 -7.40 10.72
N GLN A 99 9.90 -8.58 10.53
CA GLN A 99 11.27 -8.73 10.06
C GLN A 99 11.29 -9.27 8.63
N ILE A 100 11.84 -8.49 7.69
CA ILE A 100 12.05 -8.86 6.30
C ILE A 100 13.53 -8.73 5.98
N GLY A 101 14.24 -9.86 5.93
CA GLY A 101 15.68 -9.84 5.81
C GLY A 101 16.32 -9.01 6.92
N ARG A 102 17.07 -7.97 6.55
CA ARG A 102 17.69 -7.03 7.51
C ARG A 102 16.79 -5.86 7.91
N TYR A 103 15.61 -5.72 7.30
CA TYR A 103 14.65 -4.66 7.67
C TYR A 103 13.81 -5.11 8.84
N TYR A 104 13.73 -4.27 9.86
CA TYR A 104 12.90 -4.46 11.04
C TYR A 104 11.91 -3.31 11.14
N ILE A 105 10.66 -3.61 10.84
CA ILE A 105 9.56 -2.64 10.79
C ILE A 105 8.80 -2.73 12.08
N HIS A 106 8.55 -1.60 12.74
CA HIS A 106 7.87 -1.56 14.04
C HIS A 106 7.10 -0.25 14.21
N GLY A 107 6.05 -0.29 15.02
CA GLY A 107 5.33 0.92 15.43
C GLY A 107 6.11 1.76 16.45
N SER A 108 5.73 3.02 16.62
CA SER A 108 6.34 3.97 17.57
C SER A 108 6.17 3.55 19.05
N HIS A 109 5.17 2.72 19.35
CA HIS A 109 4.91 2.19 20.69
C HIS A 109 5.98 1.17 21.14
N LEU A 110 6.77 0.65 20.19
CA LEU A 110 7.86 -0.28 20.47
C LEU A 110 9.18 0.48 20.50
N ASN A 111 10.00 0.19 21.48
CA ASN A 111 11.38 0.69 21.53
C ASN A 111 12.35 -0.50 21.41
N PRO A 112 12.50 -1.05 20.20
CA PRO A 112 13.34 -2.20 20.00
C PRO A 112 14.79 -1.83 20.23
N LYS A 113 15.48 -2.63 21.04
CA LYS A 113 16.94 -2.49 21.14
C LYS A 113 17.56 -2.73 19.77
N ALA A 114 18.40 -1.81 19.32
CA ALA A 114 19.12 -1.94 18.05
C ALA A 114 19.89 -3.26 18.04
N ARG A 115 19.53 -4.15 17.14
CA ARG A 115 20.29 -5.38 16.87
C ARG A 115 21.29 -5.06 15.76
N GLY A 116 22.57 -5.42 15.96
CA GLY A 116 23.62 -5.11 15.01
C GLY A 116 23.29 -5.60 13.59
N GLY A 117 23.50 -4.76 12.61
CA GLY A 117 23.27 -5.07 11.19
C GLY A 117 21.83 -4.93 10.69
N MET A 118 20.85 -4.67 11.56
CA MET A 118 19.45 -4.46 11.16
C MET A 118 19.17 -2.99 10.81
N ILE A 119 18.31 -2.79 9.84
CA ILE A 119 17.77 -1.49 9.44
C ILE A 119 16.38 -1.36 10.06
N GLN A 120 16.29 -0.56 11.12
CA GLN A 120 15.02 -0.28 11.78
C GLN A 120 14.22 0.75 10.98
N LEU A 121 12.93 0.50 10.82
CA LEU A 121 11.95 1.37 10.18
C LEU A 121 10.77 1.55 11.14
N GLU A 122 10.71 2.72 11.76
CA GLU A 122 9.56 3.11 12.57
C GLU A 122 8.43 3.57 11.67
N LEU A 123 7.31 2.87 11.75
CA LEU A 123 6.15 3.12 10.92
C LEU A 123 4.89 2.95 11.74
N ASP A 124 4.10 3.99 11.89
CA ASP A 124 2.80 3.89 12.52
C ASP A 124 1.74 3.55 11.49
N SER A 125 0.81 2.69 11.89
CA SER A 125 -0.38 2.38 11.09
C SER A 125 -1.17 3.67 10.88
N GLY A 126 -1.23 4.11 9.64
CA GLY A 126 -1.96 5.28 9.21
C GLY A 126 -2.87 4.93 8.03
N SER A 127 -3.63 5.89 7.55
CA SER A 127 -4.49 5.77 6.37
C SER A 127 -3.70 5.52 5.06
N ALA A 128 -2.39 5.72 5.07
CA ALA A 128 -1.56 5.51 3.89
C ALA A 128 -1.18 4.03 3.73
N PHE A 129 -1.35 3.51 2.52
CA PHE A 129 -0.98 2.16 2.12
C PHE A 129 0.52 1.88 2.33
N GLY A 130 0.87 0.65 2.72
CA GLY A 130 2.26 0.21 2.83
C GLY A 130 2.77 0.06 4.26
N SER A 131 1.97 -0.53 5.15
CA SER A 131 2.36 -0.85 6.54
C SER A 131 3.49 -1.89 6.66
N GLY A 132 3.91 -2.51 5.56
CA GLY A 132 4.91 -3.59 5.55
C GLY A 132 4.31 -5.00 5.65
N GLU A 133 3.06 -5.14 6.05
CA GLU A 133 2.40 -6.46 6.14
C GLU A 133 2.02 -7.03 4.78
N HIS A 134 1.90 -6.18 3.77
CA HIS A 134 1.48 -6.62 2.45
C HIS A 134 2.62 -7.32 1.69
N ALA A 135 2.33 -8.44 1.06
CA ALA A 135 3.29 -9.26 0.29
C ALA A 135 4.08 -8.46 -0.77
N THR A 136 3.49 -7.40 -1.33
CA THR A 136 4.14 -6.52 -2.31
C THR A 136 5.27 -5.70 -1.67
N THR A 137 5.06 -5.18 -0.46
CA THR A 137 6.08 -4.45 0.29
C THR A 137 7.21 -5.38 0.72
N GLU A 138 6.87 -6.56 1.23
CA GLU A 138 7.85 -7.61 1.56
C GLU A 138 8.73 -7.93 0.35
N GLY A 139 8.13 -8.16 -0.81
CA GLY A 139 8.85 -8.49 -2.02
C GLY A 139 9.77 -7.36 -2.51
N CYS A 140 9.33 -6.10 -2.41
CA CYS A 140 10.17 -4.94 -2.71
C CYS A 140 11.40 -4.88 -1.78
N LEU A 141 11.21 -5.05 -0.47
CA LEU A 141 12.30 -5.02 0.51
C LEU A 141 13.30 -6.17 0.29
N ARG A 142 12.82 -7.38 -0.04
CA ARG A 142 13.67 -8.51 -0.42
C ARG A 142 14.46 -8.23 -1.71
N ALA A 143 13.83 -7.63 -2.71
CA ALA A 143 14.49 -7.23 -3.95
C ALA A 143 15.58 -6.17 -3.68
N MET A 144 15.27 -5.16 -2.86
CA MET A 144 16.23 -4.13 -2.45
C MET A 144 17.41 -4.72 -1.69
N GLU A 145 17.17 -5.65 -0.76
CA GLU A 145 18.25 -6.34 -0.03
C GLU A 145 19.15 -7.12 -0.97
N HIS A 146 18.57 -7.83 -1.94
CA HIS A 146 19.35 -8.57 -2.95
C HIS A 146 20.24 -7.63 -3.77
N LEU A 147 19.68 -6.53 -4.27
CA LEU A 147 20.46 -5.54 -5.04
C LEU A 147 21.55 -4.87 -4.19
N ALA A 148 21.28 -4.58 -2.92
CA ALA A 148 22.22 -3.91 -2.04
C ALA A 148 23.49 -4.71 -1.74
N ARG A 149 23.48 -6.03 -1.96
CA ARG A 149 24.68 -6.88 -1.83
C ARG A 149 25.69 -6.69 -2.95
N GLN A 150 25.25 -6.17 -4.10
CA GLN A 150 26.06 -6.11 -5.32
C GLN A 150 26.15 -4.69 -5.91
N PHE A 151 25.16 -3.84 -5.65
CA PHE A 151 25.02 -2.55 -6.32
C PHE A 151 24.83 -1.40 -5.32
N GLY A 152 25.44 -0.26 -5.65
CA GLY A 152 25.25 1.00 -4.96
C GLY A 152 24.51 2.00 -5.85
N PHE A 153 23.48 2.65 -5.29
CA PHE A 153 22.70 3.66 -5.99
C PHE A 153 22.94 5.03 -5.38
N LYS A 154 22.94 6.08 -6.19
CA LYS A 154 23.18 7.46 -5.78
C LYS A 154 21.92 8.32 -5.82
N ASN A 155 21.07 8.07 -6.80
CA ASN A 155 19.87 8.82 -7.06
C ASN A 155 18.67 7.88 -7.17
N ILE A 156 17.75 7.98 -6.23
CA ILE A 156 16.68 7.01 -6.04
C ILE A 156 15.34 7.70 -6.07
N LEU A 157 14.36 7.10 -6.76
CA LEU A 157 12.97 7.53 -6.81
C LEU A 157 12.06 6.45 -6.21
N ASP A 158 11.14 6.85 -5.36
CA ASP A 158 10.01 6.05 -4.90
C ASP A 158 8.72 6.66 -5.45
N MET A 159 8.12 6.01 -6.45
CA MET A 159 6.93 6.45 -7.16
C MET A 159 5.70 5.70 -6.64
N GLY A 160 4.72 6.44 -6.12
CA GLY A 160 3.61 5.89 -5.34
C GLY A 160 4.09 5.54 -3.93
N CYS A 161 4.64 6.53 -3.22
CA CYS A 161 5.40 6.29 -1.99
C CYS A 161 4.53 5.88 -0.80
N GLY A 162 3.23 6.23 -0.79
CA GLY A 162 2.31 5.88 0.30
C GLY A 162 2.82 6.29 1.67
N SER A 163 3.10 5.31 2.53
CA SER A 163 3.68 5.53 3.86
C SER A 163 5.15 5.96 3.84
N GLY A 164 5.84 5.86 2.70
CA GLY A 164 7.26 6.14 2.54
C GLY A 164 8.19 4.99 2.95
N ILE A 165 7.66 3.81 3.21
CA ILE A 165 8.46 2.68 3.71
C ILE A 165 9.61 2.31 2.75
N LEU A 166 9.36 2.27 1.43
CA LEU A 166 10.39 1.94 0.45
C LEU A 166 11.42 3.07 0.32
N ALA A 167 10.97 4.33 0.32
CA ALA A 167 11.87 5.49 0.35
C ALA A 167 12.79 5.46 1.58
N MET A 168 12.25 5.21 2.78
CA MET A 168 13.01 5.12 4.02
C MET A 168 13.98 3.93 4.01
N ALA A 169 13.52 2.76 3.57
CA ALA A 169 14.36 1.58 3.42
C ALA A 169 15.53 1.86 2.46
N ALA A 170 15.27 2.52 1.32
CA ALA A 170 16.29 2.90 0.35
C ALA A 170 17.30 3.91 0.94
N ALA A 171 16.81 4.96 1.59
CA ALA A 171 17.65 5.99 2.20
C ALA A 171 18.58 5.40 3.27
N LYS A 172 18.08 4.50 4.12
CA LYS A 172 18.91 3.82 5.15
C LYS A 172 19.87 2.80 4.55
N THR A 173 19.45 2.09 3.50
CA THR A 173 20.27 1.05 2.84
C THR A 173 21.50 1.63 2.16
N TRP A 174 21.31 2.65 1.33
CA TRP A 174 22.37 3.22 0.51
C TRP A 174 22.93 4.52 1.06
N ARG A 175 22.32 5.07 2.12
CA ARG A 175 22.71 6.36 2.74
C ARG A 175 22.74 7.48 1.71
N ARG A 176 21.69 7.55 0.89
CA ARG A 176 21.55 8.49 -0.24
C ARG A 176 20.20 9.20 -0.20
N PRO A 177 20.14 10.41 -0.79
CA PRO A 177 18.89 11.09 -0.99
C PRO A 177 17.90 10.26 -1.82
N VAL A 178 16.63 10.34 -1.45
CA VAL A 178 15.52 9.69 -2.16
C VAL A 178 14.46 10.75 -2.45
N ILE A 179 13.98 10.79 -3.68
CA ILE A 179 12.78 11.51 -4.05
C ILE A 179 11.60 10.55 -3.92
N ALA A 180 10.58 10.98 -3.21
CA ALA A 180 9.33 10.24 -3.06
C ALA A 180 8.21 11.03 -3.76
N SER A 181 7.33 10.36 -4.46
CA SER A 181 6.20 11.00 -5.13
C SER A 181 4.95 10.16 -4.99
N ASP A 182 3.82 10.82 -4.75
CA ASP A 182 2.51 10.17 -4.73
C ASP A 182 1.49 11.08 -5.42
N ILE A 183 0.38 10.51 -5.88
CA ILE A 183 -0.75 11.28 -6.40
C ILE A 183 -1.58 11.87 -5.27
N ASP A 184 -1.52 11.26 -4.08
CA ASP A 184 -2.22 11.67 -2.88
C ASP A 184 -1.32 12.57 -2.01
N ASP A 185 -1.79 13.78 -1.72
CA ASP A 185 -1.09 14.74 -0.85
C ASP A 185 -0.97 14.21 0.59
N GLU A 186 -1.97 13.51 1.09
CA GLU A 186 -1.90 12.88 2.41
C GLU A 186 -0.78 11.84 2.48
N ALA A 187 -0.61 11.01 1.45
CA ALA A 187 0.49 10.04 1.38
C ALA A 187 1.86 10.74 1.43
N THR A 188 2.03 11.88 0.73
CA THR A 188 3.28 12.65 0.77
C THR A 188 3.54 13.23 2.16
N ARG A 189 2.50 13.72 2.83
CA ARG A 189 2.57 14.22 4.20
C ARG A 189 2.95 13.13 5.20
N VAL A 190 2.35 11.94 5.07
CA VAL A 190 2.67 10.76 5.88
C VAL A 190 4.12 10.32 5.65
N THR A 191 4.57 10.25 4.38
CA THR A 191 5.96 9.95 4.02
C THR A 191 6.95 10.90 4.72
N ILE A 192 6.70 12.22 4.70
CA ILE A 192 7.57 13.21 5.36
C ILE A 192 7.59 13.00 6.87
N ASN A 193 6.43 12.77 7.49
CA ASN A 193 6.32 12.54 8.92
C ASN A 193 7.09 11.29 9.35
N ASN A 194 6.92 10.18 8.63
CA ASN A 194 7.62 8.94 8.89
C ASN A 194 9.14 9.08 8.67
N ALA A 195 9.56 9.79 7.63
CA ALA A 195 10.97 10.09 7.39
C ALA A 195 11.60 10.88 8.55
N ASN A 196 10.87 11.86 9.10
CA ASN A 196 11.33 12.64 10.24
C ASN A 196 11.50 11.77 11.51
N LYS A 197 10.53 10.91 11.82
CA LYS A 197 10.60 9.94 12.93
C LYS A 197 11.81 9.01 12.80
N ASN A 198 12.13 8.61 11.58
CA ASN A 198 13.26 7.73 11.27
C ASN A 198 14.63 8.43 11.18
N GLY A 199 14.72 9.73 11.51
CA GLY A 199 15.97 10.50 11.43
C GLY A 199 16.44 10.76 10.00
N LEU A 200 15.54 10.71 9.01
CA LEU A 200 15.83 10.86 7.57
C LEU A 200 15.47 12.26 7.05
N LYS A 201 15.26 13.22 7.94
CA LYS A 201 15.03 14.62 7.57
C LYS A 201 16.17 15.11 6.66
N GLY A 202 15.82 15.61 5.48
CA GLY A 202 16.78 16.07 4.48
C GLY A 202 17.34 14.99 3.54
N LEU A 203 17.18 13.71 3.85
CA LEU A 203 17.46 12.62 2.91
C LEU A 203 16.25 12.26 2.05
N ILE A 204 15.03 12.43 2.56
CA ILE A 204 13.80 12.16 1.81
C ILE A 204 13.10 13.49 1.53
N ARG A 205 12.80 13.74 0.27
CA ARG A 205 11.96 14.83 -0.19
C ARG A 205 10.76 14.25 -0.90
N ALA A 206 9.55 14.57 -0.42
CA ALA A 206 8.31 14.08 -0.99
C ALA A 206 7.57 15.19 -1.75
N THR A 207 6.81 14.83 -2.76
CA THR A 207 6.01 15.73 -3.58
C THR A 207 4.73 15.04 -4.05
N CYS A 208 3.62 15.79 -4.04
CA CYS A 208 2.38 15.35 -4.66
C CYS A 208 2.42 15.64 -6.17
N GLY A 209 1.95 14.68 -6.98
CA GLY A 209 1.85 14.84 -8.42
C GLY A 209 1.57 13.53 -9.16
N MET A 210 0.92 13.66 -10.31
CA MET A 210 0.61 12.50 -11.16
C MET A 210 1.85 12.01 -11.91
N GLY A 211 2.38 10.85 -11.52
CA GLY A 211 3.55 10.25 -12.15
C GLY A 211 4.75 11.20 -12.18
N TYR A 212 5.31 11.43 -13.36
CA TYR A 212 6.48 12.27 -13.57
C TYR A 212 6.16 13.76 -13.82
N SER A 213 4.94 14.22 -13.51
CA SER A 213 4.54 15.62 -13.73
C SER A 213 5.17 16.61 -12.75
N SER A 214 5.56 16.16 -11.56
CA SER A 214 6.19 17.01 -10.55
C SER A 214 7.56 17.52 -11.00
N GLU A 215 7.83 18.83 -10.78
CA GLU A 215 9.15 19.41 -11.03
C GLU A 215 10.24 18.77 -10.18
N LEU A 216 9.92 18.43 -8.92
CA LEU A 216 10.88 17.78 -8.04
C LEU A 216 11.36 16.44 -8.62
N VAL A 217 10.44 15.66 -9.20
CA VAL A 217 10.78 14.39 -9.84
C VAL A 217 11.62 14.62 -11.10
N ARG A 218 11.20 15.53 -11.99
CA ARG A 218 11.92 15.79 -13.26
C ARG A 218 13.31 16.37 -13.04
N ASN A 219 13.43 17.34 -12.14
CA ASN A 219 14.69 18.06 -11.91
C ASN A 219 15.75 17.23 -11.17
N ASN A 220 15.36 16.10 -10.57
CA ASN A 220 16.29 15.17 -9.93
C ASN A 220 16.59 13.92 -10.78
N ALA A 221 16.01 13.77 -11.95
CA ALA A 221 16.41 12.75 -12.91
C ALA A 221 17.81 13.05 -13.49
N PRO A 222 18.54 12.04 -14.01
CA PRO A 222 18.13 10.63 -14.12
C PRO A 222 18.37 9.84 -12.83
N TYR A 223 17.57 8.77 -12.62
CA TYR A 223 17.63 7.92 -11.44
C TYR A 223 18.40 6.63 -11.70
N ASP A 224 19.13 6.15 -10.70
CA ASP A 224 19.83 4.86 -10.76
C ASP A 224 18.92 3.71 -10.32
N LEU A 225 17.99 3.99 -9.41
CA LEU A 225 16.98 3.06 -8.91
C LEU A 225 15.61 3.75 -8.85
N ILE A 226 14.61 3.10 -9.45
CA ILE A 226 13.22 3.53 -9.36
C ILE A 226 12.41 2.41 -8.67
N LEU A 227 11.69 2.76 -7.63
CA LEU A 227 10.78 1.89 -6.90
C LEU A 227 9.35 2.27 -7.27
N CYS A 228 8.50 1.30 -7.62
CA CYS A 228 7.09 1.51 -7.94
C CYS A 228 6.27 0.35 -7.38
N ASN A 229 5.64 0.56 -6.22
CA ASN A 229 4.71 -0.42 -5.64
C ASN A 229 3.27 0.09 -5.81
N ILE A 230 2.77 0.01 -7.04
CA ILE A 230 1.46 0.52 -7.46
C ILE A 230 0.76 -0.48 -8.39
N LEU A 231 -0.51 -0.24 -8.70
CA LEU A 231 -1.31 -1.14 -9.55
C LEU A 231 -0.71 -1.36 -10.94
N ALA A 232 -1.00 -2.51 -11.55
CA ALA A 232 -0.46 -2.95 -12.84
C ALA A 232 -0.77 -1.97 -14.00
N ASN A 233 -1.97 -1.38 -14.06
CA ASN A 233 -2.34 -0.45 -15.14
C ASN A 233 -1.47 0.81 -15.16
N PRO A 234 -1.30 1.55 -14.06
CA PRO A 234 -0.33 2.65 -13.98
C PRO A 234 1.10 2.24 -14.36
N LEU A 235 1.58 1.05 -13.93
CA LEU A 235 2.91 0.56 -14.30
C LEU A 235 3.10 0.43 -15.81
N VAL A 236 2.09 -0.08 -16.52
CA VAL A 236 2.10 -0.18 -17.97
C VAL A 236 2.11 1.21 -18.63
N GLN A 237 1.26 2.12 -18.14
CA GLN A 237 1.14 3.48 -18.67
C GLN A 237 2.44 4.28 -18.51
N MET A 238 3.10 4.14 -17.36
CA MET A 238 4.34 4.87 -17.06
C MET A 238 5.62 4.22 -17.61
N ALA A 239 5.55 3.09 -18.32
CA ALA A 239 6.75 2.40 -18.80
C ALA A 239 7.67 3.31 -19.66
N GLY A 240 7.08 4.21 -20.46
CA GLY A 240 7.82 5.20 -21.25
C GLY A 240 8.52 6.25 -20.38
N ASP A 241 7.83 6.74 -19.36
CA ASP A 241 8.37 7.74 -18.43
C ASP A 241 9.47 7.14 -17.54
N ILE A 242 9.24 5.95 -17.01
CA ILE A 242 10.25 5.18 -16.24
C ILE A 242 11.52 5.06 -17.06
N SER A 243 11.42 4.61 -18.32
CA SER A 243 12.60 4.45 -19.19
C SER A 243 13.30 5.78 -19.48
N ARG A 244 12.58 6.89 -19.65
CA ARG A 244 13.17 8.21 -19.91
C ARG A 244 13.90 8.78 -18.70
N HIS A 245 13.40 8.53 -17.50
CA HIS A 245 13.97 9.07 -16.27
C HIS A 245 14.98 8.13 -15.59
N LEU A 246 15.07 6.88 -16.07
CA LEU A 246 16.12 5.97 -15.64
C LEU A 246 17.45 6.36 -16.29
N SER A 247 18.53 6.31 -15.56
CA SER A 247 19.88 6.64 -16.03
C SER A 247 20.31 5.75 -17.21
N ASN A 248 21.17 6.29 -18.07
CA ASN A 248 21.81 5.60 -19.20
C ASN A 248 23.32 5.47 -19.00
N ASP A 249 23.82 5.66 -17.78
CA ASP A 249 25.25 5.57 -17.51
C ASP A 249 25.75 4.15 -17.78
N PRO A 250 26.59 3.92 -18.81
CA PRO A 250 27.08 2.58 -19.16
C PRO A 250 28.05 2.00 -18.14
N THR A 251 28.56 2.82 -17.22
CA THR A 251 29.50 2.38 -16.18
C THR A 251 28.79 1.76 -14.97
N ARG A 252 27.47 1.85 -14.91
CA ARG A 252 26.64 1.38 -13.78
C ARG A 252 25.40 0.70 -14.27
N ARG A 253 24.95 -0.31 -13.57
CA ARG A 253 23.62 -0.88 -13.79
C ARG A 253 22.55 -0.03 -13.13
N GLN A 254 21.45 0.15 -13.82
CA GLN A 254 20.26 0.82 -13.34
C GLN A 254 19.14 -0.19 -13.17
N PHE A 255 18.32 0.02 -12.16
CA PHE A 255 17.25 -0.92 -11.84
C PHE A 255 15.93 -0.22 -11.61
N VAL A 256 14.88 -0.96 -11.90
CA VAL A 256 13.50 -0.61 -11.54
C VAL A 256 12.91 -1.80 -10.80
N ILE A 257 12.32 -1.55 -9.63
CA ILE A 257 11.54 -2.54 -8.89
C ILE A 257 10.07 -2.17 -9.07
N LEU A 258 9.31 -3.07 -9.71
CA LEU A 258 7.89 -2.93 -9.99
C LEU A 258 7.12 -3.94 -9.15
N SER A 259 6.11 -3.48 -8.40
CA SER A 259 5.27 -4.29 -7.54
C SER A 259 3.85 -3.74 -7.49
N GLY A 260 2.96 -4.38 -6.73
CA GLY A 260 1.54 -4.03 -6.69
C GLY A 260 0.75 -4.65 -7.85
N LEU A 261 1.28 -5.71 -8.45
CA LEU A 261 0.65 -6.45 -9.54
C LEU A 261 0.46 -7.93 -9.16
N LEU A 262 -0.62 -8.51 -9.63
CA LEU A 262 -0.86 -9.95 -9.50
C LEU A 262 -0.04 -10.72 -10.55
N GLU A 263 0.23 -11.98 -10.28
CA GLU A 263 1.00 -12.85 -11.18
C GLU A 263 0.42 -12.87 -12.61
N ARG A 264 -0.92 -12.87 -12.75
CA ARG A 264 -1.61 -12.82 -14.05
C ARG A 264 -1.28 -11.56 -14.88
N ASP A 265 -0.93 -10.44 -14.25
CA ASP A 265 -0.58 -9.17 -14.90
C ASP A 265 0.90 -9.08 -15.29
N GLY A 266 1.74 -9.97 -14.77
CA GLY A 266 3.19 -9.91 -14.88
C GLY A 266 3.68 -9.82 -16.31
N ASN A 267 3.18 -10.68 -17.20
CA ASN A 267 3.61 -10.72 -18.60
C ASN A 267 3.30 -9.41 -19.34
N ARG A 268 2.16 -8.78 -19.06
CA ARG A 268 1.75 -7.50 -19.64
C ARG A 268 2.68 -6.37 -19.20
N VAL A 269 3.00 -6.32 -17.90
CA VAL A 269 3.93 -5.32 -17.35
C VAL A 269 5.34 -5.53 -17.90
N ILE A 270 5.85 -6.77 -17.94
CA ILE A 270 7.16 -7.10 -18.52
C ILE A 270 7.22 -6.65 -19.99
N ALA A 271 6.20 -6.96 -20.80
CA ALA A 271 6.17 -6.60 -22.21
C ALA A 271 6.23 -5.09 -22.42
N ALA A 272 5.46 -4.31 -21.64
CA ALA A 272 5.45 -2.84 -21.72
C ALA A 272 6.84 -2.24 -21.43
N HIS A 273 7.55 -2.75 -20.44
CA HIS A 273 8.87 -2.26 -20.06
C HIS A 273 9.97 -2.75 -21.03
N ARG A 274 9.85 -3.99 -21.54
CA ARG A 274 10.76 -4.50 -22.60
C ARG A 274 10.68 -3.68 -23.87
N ALA A 275 9.49 -3.25 -24.28
CA ALA A 275 9.29 -2.37 -25.42
C ALA A 275 9.97 -0.99 -25.24
N ARG A 276 10.41 -0.66 -24.04
CA ARG A 276 11.14 0.57 -23.66
C ARG A 276 12.62 0.33 -23.33
N GLY A 277 13.16 -0.84 -23.70
CA GLY A 277 14.57 -1.19 -23.53
C GLY A 277 14.97 -1.68 -22.14
N LEU A 278 14.01 -2.08 -21.30
CA LEU A 278 14.29 -2.70 -20.01
C LEU A 278 14.22 -4.22 -20.11
N HIS A 279 15.09 -4.91 -19.40
CA HIS A 279 15.15 -6.37 -19.37
C HIS A 279 14.82 -6.91 -17.98
N LEU A 280 14.17 -8.06 -17.91
CA LEU A 280 13.90 -8.73 -16.64
C LEU A 280 15.22 -9.25 -16.06
N TYR A 281 15.57 -8.75 -14.87
CA TYR A 281 16.73 -9.22 -14.11
C TYR A 281 16.34 -10.30 -13.11
N ASN A 282 15.25 -10.10 -12.37
CA ASN A 282 14.74 -11.06 -11.38
C ASN A 282 13.23 -10.89 -11.20
N LYS A 283 12.56 -11.94 -10.73
CA LYS A 283 11.16 -11.88 -10.29
C LYS A 283 10.98 -12.63 -8.97
N ILE A 284 10.11 -12.12 -8.13
CA ILE A 284 9.73 -12.71 -6.85
C ILE A 284 8.21 -12.85 -6.86
N ILE A 285 7.68 -13.96 -6.37
CA ILE A 285 6.25 -14.18 -6.22
C ILE A 285 5.98 -14.52 -4.76
N ILE A 286 5.06 -13.78 -4.13
CA ILE A 286 4.64 -13.96 -2.74
C ILE A 286 3.11 -13.88 -2.69
N ASN A 287 2.45 -14.95 -2.27
CA ASN A 287 0.99 -15.00 -2.11
C ASN A 287 0.22 -14.48 -3.35
N GLY A 288 0.64 -14.88 -4.57
CA GLY A 288 0.00 -14.47 -5.83
C GLY A 288 0.36 -13.06 -6.32
N TRP A 289 1.12 -12.29 -5.53
CA TRP A 289 1.68 -11.00 -5.93
C TRP A 289 3.05 -11.16 -6.57
N MET A 290 3.28 -10.42 -7.64
CA MET A 290 4.54 -10.46 -8.39
C MET A 290 5.34 -9.17 -8.19
N ILE A 291 6.62 -9.34 -7.96
CA ILE A 291 7.61 -8.27 -7.92
C ILE A 291 8.60 -8.51 -9.06
N LEU A 292 8.79 -7.51 -9.87
CA LEU A 292 9.69 -7.54 -11.02
C LEU A 292 10.88 -6.62 -10.76
N VAL A 293 12.08 -7.15 -10.93
CA VAL A 293 13.30 -6.35 -10.97
C VAL A 293 13.72 -6.24 -12.43
N MET A 294 13.64 -5.03 -12.97
CA MET A 294 14.02 -4.76 -14.35
C MET A 294 15.33 -3.97 -14.37
N THR A 295 16.13 -4.15 -15.41
CA THR A 295 17.41 -3.44 -15.61
C THR A 295 17.54 -2.98 -17.05
N ARG A 296 18.37 -1.99 -17.26
CA ARG A 296 18.80 -1.54 -18.58
C ARG A 296 20.15 -2.14 -18.89
#